data_5bed3141080c218a716622d4ab7667cd
#
_entry.id   5bed3141080c218a716622d4ab7667cd
#
_cell.length_a   1.000
_cell.length_b   1.000
_cell.length_c   1.000
_cell.angle_alpha   90.00
_cell.angle_beta   90.00
_cell.angle_gamma   90.00
#
_symmetry.space_group_name_H-M   'P 1'
#
loop_
_entity.id
_entity.type
_entity.pdbx_description
1 polymer ?
#
loop_
_entity_poly.entity_id
_entity_poly.type
_entity_poly.pdbx_seq_one_letter_code
_entity_poly.pdbx_strand_id
1 'polypeptide(L)'
;MFFTQELVRIFDDPDLILPVHSKIIKQHEATIRCQPGSTEYRPDCMTSLDNFFIAGDWTRTGWPSTMEGAVRSGYHAAKYIHAVYSA
;
A
#
# COMPACT_ATOMS: atom_id res chain seq x y z
N MET A 1 21.90 17.08 -10.84
CA MET A 1 20.55 16.58 -10.54
C MET A 1 20.10 17.15 -9.20
N PHE A 2 18.90 17.68 -9.16
CA PHE A 2 18.37 18.36 -7.98
C PHE A 2 18.34 17.47 -6.74
N PHE A 3 17.87 16.23 -6.90
CA PHE A 3 17.78 15.28 -5.78
C PHE A 3 19.14 14.99 -5.14
N THR A 4 20.15 14.77 -5.96
CA THR A 4 21.51 14.51 -5.46
C THR A 4 22.08 15.73 -4.77
N GLN A 5 21.83 16.94 -5.31
CA GLN A 5 22.27 18.19 -4.69
C GLN A 5 21.63 18.38 -3.32
N GLU A 6 20.35 18.03 -3.18
CA GLU A 6 19.66 18.11 -1.90
C GLU A 6 20.22 17.11 -0.90
N LEU A 7 20.57 15.90 -1.33
CA LEU A 7 21.20 14.91 -0.45
C LEU A 7 22.54 15.39 0.06
N VAL A 8 23.38 15.96 -0.81
CA VAL A 8 24.66 16.53 -0.39
C VAL A 8 24.45 17.63 0.64
N ARG A 9 23.47 18.49 0.42
CA ARG A 9 23.17 19.60 1.32
C ARG A 9 22.67 19.09 2.69
N ILE A 10 21.77 18.10 2.69
CA ILE A 10 21.16 17.61 3.93
C ILE A 10 22.16 16.83 4.78
N PHE A 11 22.94 15.96 4.17
CA PHE A 11 23.88 15.11 4.88
C PHE A 11 25.27 15.73 5.01
N ASP A 12 25.50 16.88 4.38
CA ASP A 12 26.77 17.63 4.42
C ASP A 12 27.95 16.72 4.09
N ASP A 13 27.78 15.87 3.08
CA ASP A 13 28.77 14.89 2.66
C ASP A 13 29.21 15.19 1.22
N PRO A 14 30.39 15.81 1.03
CA PRO A 14 30.88 16.14 -0.31
C PRO A 14 31.28 14.91 -1.13
N ASP A 15 31.44 13.76 -0.47
CA ASP A 15 31.82 12.52 -1.14
C ASP A 15 30.63 11.76 -1.72
N LEU A 16 29.40 12.28 -1.55
CA LEU A 16 28.22 11.67 -2.17
C LEU A 16 28.37 11.69 -3.69
N ILE A 17 28.33 10.49 -4.27
CA ILE A 17 28.54 10.30 -5.71
C ILE A 17 27.22 10.46 -6.44
N LEU A 18 27.25 11.09 -7.60
CA LEU A 18 26.09 11.18 -8.49
C LEU A 18 25.70 9.77 -8.94
N PRO A 19 24.40 9.45 -8.98
CA PRO A 19 23.99 8.15 -9.45
C PRO A 19 24.37 7.93 -10.90
N VAL A 20 24.88 6.75 -11.21
CA VAL A 20 25.23 6.37 -12.58
C VAL A 20 23.98 6.25 -13.43
N HIS A 21 22.90 5.77 -12.81
CA HIS A 21 21.63 5.57 -13.49
C HIS A 21 20.49 5.90 -12.53
N SER A 22 19.52 6.65 -13.00
CA SER A 22 18.37 7.04 -12.18
C SER A 22 17.12 7.14 -13.03
N LYS A 23 15.97 6.85 -12.39
CA LYS A 23 14.66 6.95 -13.03
C LYS A 23 13.67 7.49 -12.00
N ILE A 24 12.88 8.47 -12.43
CA ILE A 24 11.82 9.02 -11.59
C ILE A 24 10.51 8.37 -12.00
N ILE A 25 9.86 7.73 -11.02
CA ILE A 25 8.54 7.12 -11.23
C ILE A 25 7.54 7.90 -10.39
N LYS A 26 6.53 8.45 -11.04
CA LYS A 26 5.47 9.20 -10.37
C LYS A 26 4.20 8.37 -10.37
N GLN A 27 3.68 8.08 -9.18
CA GLN A 27 2.40 7.41 -9.01
C GLN A 27 1.35 8.47 -8.67
N HIS A 28 0.58 8.88 -9.66
CA HIS A 28 -0.37 9.97 -9.50
C HIS A 28 -1.56 9.59 -8.62
N GLU A 29 -1.85 8.30 -8.50
CA GLU A 29 -2.97 7.78 -7.72
C GLU A 29 -2.49 6.77 -6.70
N ALA A 30 -1.39 7.09 -6.01
CA ALA A 30 -0.73 6.14 -5.09
C ALA A 30 -1.52 5.91 -3.80
N THR A 31 -2.27 6.91 -3.35
CA THR A 31 -2.93 6.87 -2.05
C THR A 31 -4.42 7.14 -2.20
N ILE A 32 -5.23 6.37 -1.49
CA ILE A 32 -6.67 6.57 -1.45
C ILE A 32 -6.98 7.89 -0.77
N ARG A 33 -7.87 8.67 -1.37
CA ARG A 33 -8.36 9.90 -0.76
C ARG A 33 -9.46 9.55 0.23
N CYS A 34 -9.19 9.73 1.52
CA CYS A 34 -10.14 9.44 2.59
C CYS A 34 -11.12 10.61 2.74
N GLN A 35 -12.26 10.50 2.07
CA GLN A 35 -13.35 11.48 2.20
C GLN A 35 -14.39 10.98 3.19
N PRO A 36 -15.21 11.88 3.78
CA PRO A 36 -16.34 11.45 4.58
C PRO A 36 -17.24 10.50 3.78
N GLY A 37 -17.63 9.39 4.41
CA GLY A 37 -18.45 8.37 3.76
C GLY A 37 -17.72 7.39 2.88
N SER A 38 -16.42 7.56 2.65
CA SER A 38 -15.67 6.68 1.76
C SER A 38 -15.55 5.26 2.30
N THR A 39 -15.64 5.07 3.63
CA THR A 39 -15.56 3.75 4.24
C THR A 39 -16.67 2.83 3.78
N GLU A 40 -17.84 3.36 3.44
CA GLU A 40 -18.96 2.58 2.93
C GLU A 40 -18.66 1.90 1.61
N TYR A 41 -17.73 2.46 0.84
CA TYR A 41 -17.34 1.93 -0.48
C TYR A 41 -16.17 0.98 -0.41
N ARG A 42 -15.61 0.75 0.76
CA ARG A 42 -14.50 -0.17 0.93
C ARG A 42 -15.02 -1.61 0.88
N PRO A 43 -14.53 -2.43 -0.07
CA PRO A 43 -15.03 -3.80 -0.19
C PRO A 43 -14.49 -4.72 0.90
N ASP A 44 -15.27 -5.76 1.21
CA ASP A 44 -14.79 -6.83 2.08
C ASP A 44 -13.81 -7.74 1.35
N CYS A 45 -13.03 -8.47 2.12
CA CYS A 45 -12.12 -9.49 1.61
C CYS A 45 -12.88 -10.56 0.79
N MET A 46 -14.06 -10.96 1.25
CA MET A 46 -14.89 -11.93 0.56
C MET A 46 -15.66 -11.26 -0.55
N THR A 47 -15.72 -11.91 -1.72
CA THR A 47 -16.46 -11.42 -2.87
C THR A 47 -17.69 -12.29 -3.13
N SER A 48 -18.50 -11.92 -4.12
CA SER A 48 -19.64 -12.74 -4.56
C SER A 48 -19.22 -14.06 -5.20
N LEU A 49 -17.95 -14.18 -5.59
CA LEU A 49 -17.40 -15.42 -6.12
C LEU A 49 -16.81 -16.26 -4.98
N ASP A 50 -17.12 -17.54 -4.98
CA ASP A 50 -16.76 -18.43 -3.87
C ASP A 50 -15.25 -18.61 -3.70
N ASN A 51 -14.50 -18.51 -4.79
CA ASN A 51 -13.06 -18.77 -4.80
C ASN A 51 -12.24 -17.54 -5.13
N PHE A 52 -12.78 -16.35 -4.89
CA PHE A 52 -12.10 -15.08 -5.21
C PHE A 52 -12.09 -14.19 -3.97
N PHE A 53 -10.89 -13.89 -3.48
CA PHE A 53 -10.69 -13.06 -2.29
C PHE A 53 -9.81 -11.88 -2.67
N ILE A 54 -10.01 -10.75 -2.00
CA ILE A 54 -9.22 -9.55 -2.23
C ILE A 54 -8.55 -9.11 -0.95
N ALA A 55 -7.39 -8.49 -1.09
CA ALA A 55 -6.65 -7.92 0.02
C ALA A 55 -5.96 -6.65 -0.46
N GLY A 56 -5.80 -5.71 0.44
CA GLY A 56 -5.17 -4.43 0.16
C GLY A 56 -5.58 -3.43 1.21
N ASP A 57 -4.83 -2.35 1.34
CA ASP A 57 -5.13 -1.30 2.31
C ASP A 57 -6.46 -0.61 2.04
N TRP A 58 -6.97 -0.73 0.82
CA TRP A 58 -8.26 -0.15 0.40
C TRP A 58 -9.47 -1.00 0.79
N THR A 59 -9.25 -2.23 1.25
CA THR A 59 -10.34 -3.09 1.69
C THR A 59 -10.83 -2.68 3.08
N ARG A 60 -11.97 -3.25 3.48
CA ARG A 60 -12.58 -2.95 4.79
C ARG A 60 -11.84 -3.70 5.89
N THR A 61 -10.79 -3.10 6.40
CA THR A 61 -9.93 -3.70 7.42
C THR A 61 -10.25 -3.22 8.84
N GLY A 62 -11.05 -2.17 8.97
CA GLY A 62 -11.23 -1.46 10.23
C GLY A 62 -10.11 -0.46 10.53
N TRP A 63 -9.15 -0.34 9.63
CA TRP A 63 -8.01 0.57 9.74
C TRP A 63 -7.97 1.52 8.55
N PRO A 64 -7.34 2.69 8.72
CA PRO A 64 -7.08 3.56 7.57
C PRO A 64 -6.23 2.85 6.51
N SER A 65 -6.23 3.41 5.30
CA SER A 65 -5.42 2.89 4.19
C SER A 65 -3.95 3.18 4.44
N THR A 66 -3.30 2.27 5.14
CA THR A 66 -1.91 2.36 5.60
C THR A 66 -1.22 1.02 5.39
N MET A 67 0.08 0.97 5.63
CA MET A 67 0.83 -0.28 5.59
C MET A 67 0.29 -1.27 6.62
N GLU A 68 -0.09 -0.79 7.81
CA GLU A 68 -0.72 -1.65 8.81
C GLU A 68 -2.04 -2.21 8.30
N GLY A 69 -2.86 -1.38 7.66
CA GLY A 69 -4.10 -1.84 7.04
C GLY A 69 -3.86 -2.88 5.97
N ALA A 70 -2.83 -2.70 5.15
CA ALA A 70 -2.47 -3.66 4.12
C ALA A 70 -2.10 -5.02 4.72
N VAL A 71 -1.29 -5.04 5.77
CA VAL A 71 -0.89 -6.26 6.45
C VAL A 71 -2.11 -6.95 7.07
N ARG A 72 -2.98 -6.19 7.73
CA ARG A 72 -4.21 -6.73 8.32
C ARG A 72 -5.12 -7.35 7.26
N SER A 73 -5.21 -6.72 6.09
CA SER A 73 -6.03 -7.24 5.00
C SER A 73 -5.54 -8.60 4.52
N GLY A 74 -4.21 -8.79 4.45
CA GLY A 74 -3.61 -10.07 4.10
C GLY A 74 -3.93 -11.15 5.12
N TYR A 75 -3.84 -10.84 6.41
CA TYR A 75 -4.23 -11.79 7.47
C TYR A 75 -5.70 -12.14 7.39
N HIS A 76 -6.57 -11.17 7.16
CA HIS A 76 -8.00 -11.42 7.01
C HIS A 76 -8.29 -12.34 5.83
N ALA A 77 -7.67 -12.08 4.67
CA ALA A 77 -7.85 -12.92 3.50
C ALA A 77 -7.39 -14.36 3.76
N ALA A 78 -6.21 -14.51 4.35
CA ALA A 78 -5.68 -15.84 4.69
C ALA A 78 -6.60 -16.58 5.66
N LYS A 79 -7.13 -15.88 6.64
CA LYS A 79 -8.05 -16.46 7.63
C LYS A 79 -9.34 -16.96 6.97
N TYR A 80 -9.92 -16.17 6.07
CA TYR A 80 -11.12 -16.57 5.35
C TYR A 80 -10.87 -17.76 4.43
N ILE A 81 -9.75 -17.73 3.70
CA ILE A 81 -9.39 -18.85 2.82
C ILE A 81 -9.21 -20.13 3.64
N HIS A 82 -8.54 -20.04 4.77
CA HIS A 82 -8.35 -21.18 5.66
C HIS A 82 -9.68 -21.72 6.16
N ALA A 83 -10.59 -20.85 6.58
CA ALA A 83 -11.90 -21.25 7.07
C ALA A 83 -12.74 -21.94 6.00
N VAL A 84 -12.66 -21.48 4.74
CA VAL A 84 -13.45 -22.02 3.63
C VAL A 84 -12.89 -23.36 3.13
N TYR A 85 -11.57 -23.47 3.03
CA TYR A 85 -10.92 -24.64 2.41
C TYR A 85 -10.26 -25.60 3.41
N SER A 86 -10.29 -25.28 4.69
CA SER A 86 -9.79 -26.19 5.71
C SER A 86 -10.83 -27.27 5.98
N ALA A 87 -10.41 -28.52 5.86
CA ALA A 87 -11.27 -29.66 6.18
C ALA A 87 -11.32 -29.88 7.69
#